data_b16c4bba7702b528f4eb1b8665a94c7f
#
_entry.id   b16c4bba7702b528f4eb1b8665a94c7f
#
_cell.length_a   1.000
_cell.length_b   1.000
_cell.length_c   1.000
_cell.angle_alpha   90.00
_cell.angle_beta   90.00
_cell.angle_gamma   90.00
#
_symmetry.space_group_name_H-M   'P 1'
#
loop_
_entity.id
_entity.type
_entity.pdbx_description
1 polymer ?
#
loop_
_entity_poly.entity_id
_entity_poly.type
_entity_poly.pdbx_seq_one_letter_code
_entity_poly.pdbx_strand_id
1 'polypeptide(L)'
;MIQRYKSSLPASLALLTIVVVWLLCVVIQWYLLAPQLDSTALLVGFVSHVLALIATLGLSDRIAIQLLLITPRQRSLLLLLQALFLVPLTAFFTLDWSIWALPVLLISLYLQMLCYNRPDRLQTLTLAGLMMGIAVLLYPPLLLIVPLSLSLLALMKVRQLRAYLAYLCGFIAILWLVLPTLYLWQGATPLLNLYAQLQISVETLLSPATPFDWIGWGVIALMLIIARIGLESIRGGSHVVTWYRQRALLLMTTFVLLLALVQAETMRSTLLLAVPLVIIPITPWASQLSRYAWRYLLPLLVLLVTTLQLLLAGLVVL
;
A
#
# COMPACT_ATOMS: atom_id res chain seq x y z
N MET A 1 -22.31 1.77 -32.22
CA MET A 1 -23.38 2.01 -31.20
C MET A 1 -22.79 1.63 -29.84
N ILE A 2 -22.10 2.54 -29.14
CA ILE A 2 -21.42 2.30 -27.88
C ILE A 2 -22.50 2.40 -26.80
N GLN A 3 -22.97 1.27 -26.28
CA GLN A 3 -23.83 1.24 -25.09
C GLN A 3 -23.08 1.92 -23.95
N ARG A 4 -23.55 3.11 -23.58
CA ARG A 4 -23.12 3.83 -22.37
C ARG A 4 -23.54 3.00 -21.15
N TYR A 5 -22.69 2.08 -20.71
CA TYR A 5 -22.84 1.43 -19.43
C TYR A 5 -22.76 2.48 -18.31
N LYS A 6 -23.92 2.94 -17.86
CA LYS A 6 -24.10 3.72 -16.62
C LYS A 6 -23.91 2.79 -15.40
N SER A 7 -22.73 2.29 -15.16
CA SER A 7 -22.43 1.46 -14.00
C SER A 7 -21.47 2.15 -13.03
N SER A 8 -21.82 3.37 -12.60
CA SER A 8 -21.17 3.91 -11.41
C SER A 8 -21.94 3.42 -10.19
N LEU A 9 -21.26 2.73 -9.27
CA LEU A 9 -21.78 2.52 -7.93
C LEU A 9 -22.17 3.90 -7.38
N PRO A 10 -23.38 4.09 -6.82
CA PRO A 10 -23.74 5.37 -6.25
C PRO A 10 -22.74 5.69 -5.14
N ALA A 11 -22.16 6.89 -5.18
CA ALA A 11 -21.13 7.31 -4.22
C ALA A 11 -21.62 7.19 -2.77
N SER A 12 -22.92 7.38 -2.53
CA SER A 12 -23.56 7.19 -1.23
C SER A 12 -23.48 5.76 -0.71
N LEU A 13 -23.65 4.76 -1.58
CA LEU A 13 -23.59 3.35 -1.19
C LEU A 13 -22.15 2.90 -0.94
N ALA A 14 -21.19 3.41 -1.71
CA ALA A 14 -19.77 3.18 -1.48
C ALA A 14 -19.33 3.78 -0.13
N LEU A 15 -19.77 5.00 0.18
CA LEU A 15 -19.43 5.70 1.41
C LEU A 15 -20.06 5.01 2.63
N LEU A 16 -21.31 4.57 2.52
CA LEU A 16 -22.00 3.83 3.58
C LEU A 16 -21.29 2.50 3.88
N THR A 17 -20.90 1.73 2.85
CA THR A 17 -20.16 0.47 3.04
C THR A 17 -18.78 0.71 3.67
N ILE A 18 -18.06 1.75 3.28
CA ILE A 18 -16.79 2.10 3.90
C ILE A 18 -16.99 2.38 5.40
N VAL A 19 -17.97 3.21 5.75
CA VAL A 19 -18.26 3.56 7.15
C VAL A 19 -18.64 2.34 7.96
N VAL A 20 -19.52 1.47 7.44
CA VAL A 20 -19.96 0.25 8.13
C VAL A 20 -18.79 -0.71 8.37
N VAL A 21 -17.97 -0.98 7.34
CA VAL A 21 -16.79 -1.86 7.49
C VAL A 21 -15.80 -1.26 8.49
N TRP A 22 -15.56 0.04 8.41
CA TRP A 22 -14.65 0.72 9.32
C TRP A 22 -15.13 0.63 10.78
N LEU A 23 -16.42 0.93 11.04
CA LEU A 23 -17.00 0.83 12.39
C LEU A 23 -16.93 -0.58 12.94
N LEU A 24 -17.26 -1.59 12.12
CA LEU A 24 -17.18 -2.98 12.54
C LEU A 24 -15.76 -3.38 12.94
N CYS A 25 -14.77 -3.04 12.10
CA CYS A 25 -13.36 -3.35 12.39
C CYS A 25 -12.86 -2.65 13.66
N VAL A 26 -13.20 -1.38 13.85
CA VAL A 26 -12.82 -0.60 15.03
C VAL A 26 -13.48 -1.17 16.30
N VAL A 27 -14.77 -1.48 16.26
CA VAL A 27 -15.49 -2.03 17.42
C VAL A 27 -14.93 -3.40 17.82
N ILE A 28 -14.67 -4.27 16.84
CA ILE A 28 -14.09 -5.59 17.11
C ILE A 28 -12.70 -5.45 17.75
N GLN A 29 -11.82 -4.64 17.19
CA GLN A 29 -10.48 -4.43 17.75
C GLN A 29 -10.52 -3.75 19.13
N TRP A 30 -11.42 -2.77 19.32
CA TRP A 30 -11.62 -2.13 20.63
C TRP A 30 -12.02 -3.15 21.70
N TYR A 31 -13.01 -3.98 21.41
CA TYR A 31 -13.51 -4.97 22.36
C TYR A 31 -12.41 -5.97 22.81
N LEU A 32 -11.49 -6.29 21.91
CA LEU A 32 -10.45 -7.27 22.16
C LEU A 32 -9.20 -6.68 22.85
N LEU A 33 -8.81 -5.46 22.51
CA LEU A 33 -7.54 -4.86 22.93
C LEU A 33 -7.71 -3.86 24.09
N ALA A 34 -8.88 -3.25 24.25
CA ALA A 34 -9.11 -2.25 25.30
C ALA A 34 -8.80 -2.73 26.74
N PRO A 35 -9.06 -4.00 27.11
CA PRO A 35 -8.73 -4.47 28.46
C PRO A 35 -7.24 -4.60 28.74
N GLN A 36 -6.38 -4.57 27.72
CA GLN A 36 -4.96 -4.91 27.83
C GLN A 36 -4.01 -3.71 27.71
N LEU A 37 -4.49 -2.53 27.32
CA LEU A 37 -3.65 -1.38 26.98
C LEU A 37 -4.02 -0.13 27.77
N ASP A 38 -3.01 0.73 28.02
CA ASP A 38 -3.24 2.06 28.59
C ASP A 38 -4.10 2.93 27.68
N SER A 39 -5.06 3.64 28.24
CA SER A 39 -6.03 4.46 27.51
C SER A 39 -5.38 5.52 26.62
N THR A 40 -4.24 6.08 27.02
CA THR A 40 -3.48 7.08 26.26
C THR A 40 -2.80 6.47 25.03
N ALA A 41 -2.17 5.30 25.18
CA ALA A 41 -1.53 4.58 24.09
C ALA A 41 -2.56 4.12 23.03
N LEU A 42 -3.73 3.64 23.49
CA LEU A 42 -4.86 3.29 22.61
C LEU A 42 -5.32 4.47 21.76
N LEU A 43 -5.50 5.64 22.39
CA LEU A 43 -5.99 6.82 21.69
C LEU A 43 -4.96 7.34 20.66
N VAL A 44 -3.69 7.41 21.03
CA VAL A 44 -2.61 7.85 20.15
C VAL A 44 -2.45 6.89 18.97
N GLY A 45 -2.45 5.58 19.23
CA GLY A 45 -2.40 4.56 18.19
C GLY A 45 -3.57 4.70 17.21
N PHE A 46 -4.80 4.77 17.73
CA PHE A 46 -6.01 4.92 16.92
C PHE A 46 -5.97 6.18 16.02
N VAL A 47 -5.69 7.35 16.61
CA VAL A 47 -5.62 8.62 15.87
C VAL A 47 -4.55 8.55 14.78
N SER A 48 -3.36 8.03 15.10
CA SER A 48 -2.26 7.88 14.15
C SER A 48 -2.67 7.02 12.95
N HIS A 49 -3.29 5.85 13.19
CA HIS A 49 -3.71 4.94 12.12
C HIS A 49 -4.83 5.52 11.25
N VAL A 50 -5.81 6.17 11.87
CA VAL A 50 -6.89 6.85 11.13
C VAL A 50 -6.33 7.94 10.22
N LEU A 51 -5.42 8.77 10.73
CA LEU A 51 -4.79 9.83 9.94
C LEU A 51 -3.96 9.26 8.79
N ALA A 52 -3.16 8.21 9.03
CA ALA A 52 -2.37 7.55 8.00
C ALA A 52 -3.26 6.92 6.90
N LEU A 53 -4.39 6.30 7.28
CA LEU A 53 -5.35 5.76 6.32
C LEU A 53 -6.02 6.85 5.49
N ILE A 54 -6.47 7.94 6.11
CA ILE A 54 -7.06 9.08 5.41
C ILE A 54 -6.04 9.68 4.43
N ALA A 55 -4.78 9.86 4.86
CA ALA A 55 -3.71 10.33 4.00
C ALA A 55 -3.48 9.38 2.82
N THR A 56 -3.44 8.08 3.07
CA THR A 56 -3.26 7.06 2.02
C THR A 56 -4.40 7.06 1.00
N LEU A 57 -5.65 7.08 1.47
CA LEU A 57 -6.83 7.13 0.60
C LEU A 57 -6.86 8.42 -0.24
N GLY A 58 -6.59 9.56 0.40
CA GLY A 58 -6.56 10.87 -0.28
C GLY A 58 -5.42 10.98 -1.30
N LEU A 59 -4.23 10.48 -0.96
CA LEU A 59 -3.08 10.46 -1.87
C LEU A 59 -3.31 9.52 -3.05
N SER A 60 -3.76 8.29 -2.79
CA SER A 60 -3.99 7.31 -3.86
C SER A 60 -5.07 7.77 -4.84
N ASP A 61 -6.13 8.42 -4.34
CA ASP A 61 -7.17 9.03 -5.17
C ASP A 61 -6.60 10.15 -6.06
N ARG A 62 -5.86 11.09 -5.46
CA ARG A 62 -5.19 12.17 -6.21
C ARG A 62 -4.20 11.64 -7.25
N ILE A 63 -3.35 10.71 -6.85
CA ILE A 63 -2.36 10.08 -7.73
C ILE A 63 -3.04 9.39 -8.91
N ALA A 64 -4.07 8.61 -8.64
CA ALA A 64 -4.79 7.86 -9.65
C ALA A 64 -5.46 8.77 -10.69
N ILE A 65 -6.01 9.91 -10.28
CA ILE A 65 -6.63 10.91 -11.17
C ILE A 65 -5.57 11.71 -11.92
N GLN A 66 -4.57 12.26 -11.22
CA GLN A 66 -3.54 13.11 -11.82
C GLN A 66 -2.67 12.37 -12.83
N LEU A 67 -2.39 11.09 -12.58
CA LEU A 67 -1.66 10.24 -13.51
C LEU A 67 -2.54 9.62 -14.60
N LEU A 68 -3.84 9.95 -14.63
CA LEU A 68 -4.82 9.39 -15.56
C LEU A 68 -4.91 7.86 -15.51
N LEU A 69 -4.67 7.27 -14.34
CA LEU A 69 -4.76 5.82 -14.14
C LEU A 69 -6.22 5.36 -14.06
N ILE A 70 -7.09 6.24 -13.56
CA ILE A 70 -8.53 6.02 -13.46
C ILE A 70 -9.29 7.25 -13.98
N THR A 71 -10.55 7.04 -14.35
CA THR A 71 -11.46 8.15 -14.68
C THR A 71 -12.15 8.68 -13.41
N PRO A 72 -12.59 9.94 -13.38
CA PRO A 72 -13.31 10.49 -12.21
C PRO A 72 -14.54 9.68 -11.80
N ARG A 73 -15.15 8.95 -12.75
CA ARG A 73 -16.31 8.05 -12.47
C ARG A 73 -15.95 6.80 -11.69
N GLN A 74 -14.67 6.39 -11.72
CA GLN A 74 -14.17 5.19 -11.03
C GLN A 74 -13.68 5.51 -9.62
N ARG A 75 -13.67 6.78 -9.23
CA ARG A 75 -13.15 7.26 -7.95
C ARG A 75 -13.82 6.60 -6.74
N SER A 76 -15.15 6.54 -6.74
CA SER A 76 -15.91 5.90 -5.64
C SER A 76 -15.58 4.43 -5.50
N LEU A 77 -15.35 3.73 -6.62
CA LEU A 77 -14.95 2.33 -6.61
C LEU A 77 -13.53 2.14 -6.09
N LEU A 78 -12.59 3.01 -6.50
CA LEU A 78 -11.21 3.00 -5.98
C LEU A 78 -11.21 3.13 -4.45
N LEU A 79 -11.87 4.16 -3.92
CA LEU A 79 -11.94 4.42 -2.48
C LEU A 79 -12.61 3.28 -1.72
N LEU A 80 -13.70 2.73 -2.27
CA LEU A 80 -14.39 1.58 -1.69
C LEU A 80 -13.47 0.36 -1.58
N LEU A 81 -12.82 -0.02 -2.68
CA LEU A 81 -11.94 -1.19 -2.68
C LEU A 81 -10.74 -0.98 -1.74
N GLN A 82 -10.14 0.19 -1.76
CA GLN A 82 -9.03 0.48 -0.86
C GLN A 82 -9.45 0.41 0.61
N ALA A 83 -10.54 1.05 0.99
CA ALA A 83 -11.03 0.99 2.37
C ALA A 83 -11.36 -0.45 2.77
N LEU A 84 -12.00 -1.22 1.89
CA LEU A 84 -12.38 -2.61 2.16
C LEU A 84 -11.17 -3.50 2.48
N PHE A 85 -10.02 -3.27 1.85
CA PHE A 85 -8.83 -4.10 2.04
C PHE A 85 -7.81 -3.50 3.03
N LEU A 86 -7.70 -2.16 3.12
CA LEU A 86 -6.79 -1.51 4.07
C LEU A 86 -7.27 -1.63 5.51
N VAL A 87 -8.56 -1.37 5.75
CA VAL A 87 -9.12 -1.31 7.10
C VAL A 87 -8.93 -2.62 7.88
N PRO A 88 -9.22 -3.81 7.32
CA PRO A 88 -9.04 -5.07 8.03
C PRO A 88 -7.59 -5.41 8.35
N LEU A 89 -6.65 -4.99 7.49
CA LEU A 89 -5.23 -5.22 7.71
C LEU A 89 -4.62 -4.27 8.75
N THR A 90 -5.29 -3.15 9.06
CA THR A 90 -4.79 -2.14 9.99
C THR A 90 -5.03 -2.56 11.44
N ALA A 91 -3.98 -2.51 12.26
CA ALA A 91 -4.05 -2.71 13.70
C ALA A 91 -4.25 -1.36 14.41
N PHE A 92 -5.49 -0.88 14.51
CA PHE A 92 -5.81 0.49 14.93
C PHE A 92 -5.28 0.90 16.31
N PHE A 93 -5.14 -0.06 17.23
CA PHE A 93 -4.81 0.24 18.62
C PHE A 93 -3.37 -0.11 19.00
N THR A 94 -2.52 -0.39 18.05
CA THR A 94 -1.08 -0.56 18.27
C THR A 94 -0.33 0.75 17.99
N LEU A 95 0.74 1.00 18.74
CA LEU A 95 1.61 2.15 18.48
C LEU A 95 2.66 1.76 17.43
N ASP A 96 2.22 1.63 16.19
CA ASP A 96 3.09 1.26 15.07
C ASP A 96 3.21 2.42 14.06
N TRP A 97 4.40 3.00 13.98
CA TRP A 97 4.69 4.08 13.04
C TRP A 97 4.90 3.60 11.61
N SER A 98 5.05 2.29 11.40
CA SER A 98 5.26 1.69 10.07
C SER A 98 4.13 2.00 9.09
N ILE A 99 2.91 2.24 9.58
CA ILE A 99 1.76 2.59 8.75
C ILE A 99 1.98 3.89 7.96
N TRP A 100 2.78 4.82 8.49
CA TRP A 100 3.12 6.07 7.80
C TRP A 100 4.07 5.85 6.62
N ALA A 101 4.75 4.70 6.56
CA ALA A 101 5.54 4.33 5.39
C ALA A 101 4.69 4.24 4.12
N LEU A 102 3.41 3.88 4.25
CA LEU A 102 2.49 3.69 3.13
C LEU A 102 2.22 4.99 2.35
N PRO A 103 1.71 6.10 2.96
CA PRO A 103 1.53 7.35 2.23
C PRO A 103 2.84 7.92 1.70
N VAL A 104 3.95 7.77 2.43
CA VAL A 104 5.26 8.26 1.99
C VAL A 104 5.78 7.47 0.78
N LEU A 105 5.63 6.15 0.77
CA LEU A 105 5.94 5.29 -0.38
C LEU A 105 5.13 5.69 -1.61
N LEU A 106 3.81 5.95 -1.44
CA LEU A 106 2.96 6.41 -2.54
C LEU A 106 3.43 7.74 -3.13
N ILE A 107 3.89 8.68 -2.29
CA ILE A 107 4.46 9.95 -2.76
C ILE A 107 5.74 9.69 -3.56
N SER A 108 6.63 8.82 -3.08
CA SER A 108 7.86 8.46 -3.79
C SER A 108 7.56 7.90 -5.18
N LEU A 109 6.64 6.94 -5.26
CA LEU A 109 6.23 6.32 -6.52
C LEU A 109 5.54 7.33 -7.46
N TYR A 110 4.70 8.20 -6.93
CA TYR A 110 4.06 9.27 -7.70
C TYR A 110 5.09 10.17 -8.36
N LEU A 111 6.10 10.63 -7.61
CA LEU A 111 7.16 11.49 -8.12
C LEU A 111 7.99 10.78 -9.21
N GLN A 112 8.27 9.48 -9.05
CA GLN A 112 8.92 8.68 -10.08
C GLN A 112 8.08 8.60 -11.37
N MET A 113 6.76 8.39 -11.24
CA MET A 113 5.84 8.30 -12.39
C MET A 113 5.65 9.62 -13.12
N LEU A 114 5.84 10.77 -12.45
CA LEU A 114 5.85 12.09 -13.08
C LEU A 114 7.05 12.28 -14.00
N CYS A 115 8.12 11.52 -13.79
CA CYS A 115 9.35 11.60 -14.58
C CYS A 115 9.34 10.70 -15.83
N TYR A 116 8.19 10.13 -16.21
CA TYR A 116 8.08 9.32 -17.43
C TYR A 116 8.65 10.03 -18.65
N ASN A 117 9.69 9.44 -19.27
CA ASN A 117 10.42 9.97 -20.42
C ASN A 117 10.95 11.42 -20.23
N ARG A 118 11.22 11.82 -18.97
CA ARG A 118 11.74 13.16 -18.61
C ARG A 118 12.93 13.02 -17.66
N PRO A 119 14.10 12.62 -18.16
CA PRO A 119 15.29 12.40 -17.34
C PRO A 119 15.91 13.71 -16.79
N ASP A 120 15.51 14.85 -17.31
CA ASP A 120 15.92 16.20 -16.92
C ASP A 120 15.30 16.68 -15.60
N ARG A 121 14.25 16.03 -15.11
CA ARG A 121 13.59 16.36 -13.83
C ARG A 121 14.36 15.86 -12.62
N LEU A 122 15.62 16.27 -12.48
CA LEU A 122 16.52 15.81 -11.40
C LEU A 122 15.97 16.13 -10.00
N GLN A 123 15.43 17.33 -9.79
CA GLN A 123 14.86 17.75 -8.51
C GLN A 123 13.70 16.84 -8.07
N THR A 124 12.81 16.49 -9.01
CA THR A 124 11.68 15.58 -8.71
C THR A 124 12.18 14.18 -8.35
N LEU A 125 13.24 13.71 -9.00
CA LEU A 125 13.86 12.41 -8.70
C LEU A 125 14.59 12.42 -7.36
N THR A 126 15.30 13.49 -7.04
CA THR A 126 15.93 13.67 -5.71
C THR A 126 14.88 13.64 -4.61
N LEU A 127 13.75 14.35 -4.81
CA LEU A 127 12.64 14.34 -3.86
C LEU A 127 12.00 12.95 -3.74
N ALA A 128 11.87 12.21 -4.86
CA ALA A 128 11.38 10.83 -4.84
C ALA A 128 12.29 9.90 -4.03
N GLY A 129 13.61 10.04 -4.19
CA GLY A 129 14.60 9.32 -3.40
C GLY A 129 14.54 9.67 -1.91
N LEU A 130 14.40 10.95 -1.59
CA LEU A 130 14.24 11.43 -0.21
C LEU A 130 12.99 10.81 0.44
N MET A 131 11.84 10.82 -0.25
CA MET A 131 10.62 10.19 0.25
C MET A 131 10.79 8.68 0.43
N MET A 132 11.51 8.01 -0.46
CA MET A 132 11.83 6.59 -0.29
C MET A 132 12.70 6.34 0.93
N GLY A 133 13.68 7.20 1.20
CA GLY A 133 14.51 7.12 2.40
C GLY A 133 13.70 7.30 3.70
N ILE A 134 12.75 8.25 3.71
CA ILE A 134 11.82 8.41 4.85
C ILE A 134 10.95 7.15 5.01
N ALA A 135 10.44 6.57 3.92
CA ALA A 135 9.66 5.34 3.99
C ALA A 135 10.46 4.17 4.57
N VAL A 136 11.75 4.04 4.20
CA VAL A 136 12.69 3.05 4.76
C VAL A 136 12.97 3.30 6.24
N LEU A 137 13.09 4.53 6.69
CA LEU A 137 13.26 4.85 8.11
C LEU A 137 12.03 4.49 8.95
N LEU A 138 10.83 4.65 8.38
CA LEU A 138 9.56 4.26 9.03
C LEU A 138 9.33 2.75 9.00
N TYR A 139 9.76 2.08 7.92
CA TYR A 139 9.62 0.64 7.73
C TYR A 139 10.89 0.08 7.05
N PRO A 140 11.90 -0.33 7.84
CA PRO A 140 13.23 -0.72 7.35
C PRO A 140 13.24 -1.82 6.27
N PRO A 141 12.32 -2.80 6.27
CA PRO A 141 12.27 -3.80 5.21
C PRO A 141 12.15 -3.24 3.79
N LEU A 142 11.62 -2.01 3.63
CA LEU A 142 11.56 -1.34 2.33
C LEU A 142 12.95 -1.06 1.72
N LEU A 143 14.04 -1.17 2.47
CA LEU A 143 15.39 -1.08 1.94
C LEU A 143 15.63 -2.10 0.82
N LEU A 144 15.06 -3.29 0.95
CA LEU A 144 15.16 -4.35 -0.07
C LEU A 144 14.43 -3.98 -1.38
N ILE A 145 13.50 -3.03 -1.32
CA ILE A 145 12.75 -2.55 -2.49
C ILE A 145 13.49 -1.40 -3.21
N VAL A 146 14.48 -0.76 -2.58
CA VAL A 146 15.21 0.37 -3.19
C VAL A 146 15.87 0.01 -4.54
N PRO A 147 16.59 -1.11 -4.69
CA PRO A 147 17.16 -1.50 -6.00
C PRO A 147 16.07 -1.66 -7.08
N LEU A 148 14.89 -2.09 -6.67
CA LEU A 148 13.76 -2.30 -7.56
C LEU A 148 13.09 -0.98 -7.95
N SER A 149 13.04 -0.01 -7.03
CA SER A 149 12.59 1.34 -7.35
C SER A 149 13.50 2.01 -8.39
N LEU A 150 14.79 1.69 -8.41
CA LEU A 150 15.69 2.09 -9.49
C LEU A 150 15.32 1.42 -10.81
N SER A 151 14.93 0.15 -10.81
CA SER A 151 14.48 -0.54 -12.02
C SER A 151 13.17 0.06 -12.58
N LEU A 152 12.33 0.65 -11.72
CA LEU A 152 11.14 1.39 -12.17
C LEU A 152 11.50 2.63 -12.99
N LEU A 153 12.61 3.31 -12.68
CA LEU A 153 13.08 4.45 -13.49
C LEU A 153 13.39 4.00 -14.93
N ALA A 154 14.02 2.82 -15.08
CA ALA A 154 14.25 2.23 -16.40
C ALA A 154 12.91 1.93 -17.13
N LEU A 155 11.93 1.37 -16.42
CA LEU A 155 10.59 1.11 -16.96
C LEU A 155 9.88 2.42 -17.35
N MET A 156 10.09 3.51 -16.60
CA MET A 156 9.60 4.85 -16.93
C MET A 156 10.38 5.52 -18.08
N LYS A 157 11.25 4.81 -18.78
CA LYS A 157 12.12 5.31 -19.87
C LYS A 157 13.08 6.42 -19.44
N VAL A 158 13.41 6.49 -18.17
CA VAL A 158 14.44 7.37 -17.65
C VAL A 158 15.77 6.60 -17.70
N ARG A 159 16.61 6.87 -18.72
CA ARG A 159 17.84 6.09 -18.99
C ARG A 159 19.14 6.82 -18.69
N GLN A 160 19.07 8.07 -18.22
CA GLN A 160 20.27 8.86 -17.94
C GLN A 160 20.83 8.53 -16.55
N LEU A 161 22.12 8.25 -16.46
CA LEU A 161 22.81 7.97 -15.20
C LEU A 161 22.61 9.09 -14.18
N ARG A 162 22.60 10.35 -14.61
CA ARG A 162 22.34 11.52 -13.73
C ARG A 162 21.02 11.43 -12.97
N ALA A 163 19.98 10.86 -13.61
CA ALA A 163 18.67 10.69 -13.00
C ALA A 163 18.70 9.64 -11.87
N TYR A 164 19.41 8.53 -12.07
CA TYR A 164 19.62 7.51 -11.05
C TYR A 164 20.43 8.04 -9.88
N LEU A 165 21.50 8.78 -10.17
CA LEU A 165 22.33 9.43 -9.15
C LEU A 165 21.51 10.45 -8.36
N ALA A 166 20.67 11.25 -9.00
CA ALA A 166 19.80 12.21 -8.33
C ALA A 166 18.84 11.51 -7.34
N TYR A 167 18.25 10.40 -7.74
CA TYR A 167 17.39 9.60 -6.87
C TYR A 167 18.19 9.04 -5.67
N LEU A 168 19.35 8.43 -5.92
CA LEU A 168 20.21 7.88 -4.88
C LEU A 168 20.73 8.96 -3.93
N CYS A 169 21.11 10.14 -4.44
CA CYS A 169 21.50 11.28 -3.60
C CYS A 169 20.38 11.69 -2.65
N GLY A 170 19.14 11.77 -3.13
CA GLY A 170 18.00 12.06 -2.25
C GLY A 170 17.79 10.99 -1.17
N PHE A 171 17.87 9.72 -1.56
CA PHE A 171 17.76 8.58 -0.65
C PHE A 171 18.86 8.58 0.42
N ILE A 172 20.12 8.73 0.02
CA ILE A 172 21.26 8.73 0.94
C ILE A 172 21.24 9.97 1.83
N ALA A 173 20.86 11.14 1.31
CA ALA A 173 20.86 12.40 2.06
C ALA A 173 19.98 12.32 3.32
N ILE A 174 18.78 11.73 3.25
CA ILE A 174 17.92 11.62 4.42
C ILE A 174 18.47 10.60 5.43
N LEU A 175 19.02 9.48 4.95
CA LEU A 175 19.64 8.49 5.83
C LEU A 175 20.87 9.09 6.54
N TRP A 176 21.70 9.82 5.79
CA TRP A 176 22.87 10.51 6.34
C TRP A 176 22.50 11.58 7.37
N LEU A 177 21.38 12.24 7.22
CA LEU A 177 20.91 13.23 8.17
C LEU A 177 20.32 12.59 9.44
N VAL A 178 19.49 11.57 9.28
CA VAL A 178 18.68 11.01 10.37
C VAL A 178 19.47 10.00 11.21
N LEU A 179 20.23 9.08 10.59
CA LEU A 179 20.93 8.03 11.34
C LEU A 179 21.98 8.56 12.31
N PRO A 180 22.87 9.50 11.93
CA PRO A 180 23.81 10.10 12.89
C PRO A 180 23.09 10.88 13.99
N THR A 181 22.01 11.58 13.67
CA THR A 181 21.23 12.34 14.66
C THR A 181 20.61 11.41 15.71
N LEU A 182 20.03 10.30 15.27
CA LEU A 182 19.50 9.26 16.15
C LEU A 182 20.61 8.64 17.01
N TYR A 183 21.77 8.36 16.43
CA TYR A 183 22.92 7.83 17.15
C TYR A 183 23.40 8.80 18.25
N LEU A 184 23.49 10.08 17.95
CA LEU A 184 23.93 11.09 18.91
C LEU A 184 22.90 11.29 20.05
N TRP A 185 21.60 11.10 19.77
CA TRP A 185 20.55 11.34 20.76
C TRP A 185 20.24 10.10 21.61
N GLN A 186 20.18 8.92 21.01
CA GLN A 186 19.72 7.70 21.66
C GLN A 186 20.78 6.58 21.72
N GLY A 187 22.01 6.87 21.25
CA GLY A 187 23.08 5.90 21.19
C GLY A 187 22.91 4.87 20.08
N ALA A 188 23.51 3.69 20.26
CA ALA A 188 23.52 2.63 19.24
C ALA A 188 22.20 1.83 19.13
N THR A 189 21.32 1.90 20.13
CA THR A 189 20.11 1.07 20.24
C THR A 189 19.15 1.19 19.04
N PRO A 190 18.81 2.40 18.53
CA PRO A 190 17.96 2.50 17.35
C PRO A 190 18.59 1.90 16.09
N LEU A 191 19.90 2.03 15.92
CA LEU A 191 20.61 1.46 14.77
C LEU A 191 20.63 -0.07 14.83
N LEU A 192 20.83 -0.64 16.02
CA LEU A 192 20.78 -2.09 16.23
C LEU A 192 19.36 -2.64 15.96
N ASN A 193 18.32 -1.92 16.38
CA ASN A 193 16.93 -2.29 16.09
C ASN A 193 16.62 -2.23 14.58
N LEU A 194 17.10 -1.19 13.88
CA LEU A 194 17.00 -1.10 12.42
C LEU A 194 17.72 -2.27 11.74
N TYR A 195 18.91 -2.61 12.21
CA TYR A 195 19.69 -3.72 11.70
C TYR A 195 18.99 -5.07 11.96
N ALA A 196 18.44 -5.28 13.16
CA ALA A 196 17.70 -6.49 13.52
C ALA A 196 16.47 -6.69 12.60
N GLN A 197 15.75 -5.63 12.27
CA GLN A 197 14.61 -5.69 11.35
C GLN A 197 15.01 -5.99 9.88
N LEU A 198 16.28 -5.78 9.53
CA LEU A 198 16.82 -6.10 8.20
C LEU A 198 17.40 -7.51 8.13
N GLN A 199 17.61 -8.17 9.27
CA GLN A 199 18.15 -9.54 9.28
C GLN A 199 17.10 -10.51 8.71
N ILE A 200 17.44 -11.08 7.56
CA ILE A 200 16.73 -12.21 6.98
C ILE A 200 17.40 -13.46 7.55
N SER A 201 16.87 -13.99 8.65
CA SER A 201 17.30 -15.27 9.17
C SER A 201 16.48 -16.41 8.54
N VAL A 202 17.06 -17.59 8.42
CA VAL A 202 16.32 -18.78 7.99
C VAL A 202 15.18 -19.09 8.98
N GLU A 203 15.35 -18.73 10.24
CA GLU A 203 14.33 -18.84 11.28
C GLU A 203 13.14 -17.92 11.03
N THR A 204 13.36 -16.69 10.54
CA THR A 204 12.26 -15.77 10.18
C THR A 204 11.49 -16.21 8.94
N LEU A 205 12.13 -16.92 8.01
CA LEU A 205 11.46 -17.55 6.86
C LEU A 205 10.58 -18.75 7.26
N LEU A 206 10.93 -19.41 8.35
CA LEU A 206 10.22 -20.59 8.88
C LEU A 206 9.32 -20.23 10.06
N SER A 207 9.38 -18.99 10.56
CA SER A 207 8.51 -18.55 11.65
C SER A 207 7.04 -18.61 11.19
N PRO A 208 6.14 -19.09 12.04
CA PRO A 208 4.75 -19.28 11.65
C PRO A 208 4.07 -17.92 11.45
N ALA A 209 4.03 -17.45 10.20
CA ALA A 209 3.02 -16.48 9.81
C ALA A 209 1.64 -17.07 10.17
N THR A 210 0.77 -16.24 10.71
CA THR A 210 -0.56 -16.73 11.08
C THR A 210 -1.28 -17.23 9.81
N PRO A 211 -2.18 -18.23 9.90
CA PRO A 211 -2.96 -18.69 8.74
C PRO A 211 -3.66 -17.55 8.00
N PHE A 212 -3.97 -16.46 8.71
CA PHE A 212 -4.64 -15.27 8.16
C PHE A 212 -3.72 -14.39 7.33
N ASP A 213 -2.45 -14.27 7.70
CA ASP A 213 -1.46 -13.56 6.90
C ASP A 213 -1.31 -14.25 5.55
N TRP A 214 -1.33 -15.58 5.53
CA TRP A 214 -1.33 -16.39 4.30
C TRP A 214 -2.59 -16.18 3.46
N ILE A 215 -3.77 -16.10 4.09
CA ILE A 215 -5.01 -15.78 3.38
C ILE A 215 -4.95 -14.38 2.79
N GLY A 216 -4.50 -13.38 3.58
CA GLY A 216 -4.30 -12.00 3.11
C GLY A 216 -3.35 -11.93 1.93
N TRP A 217 -2.22 -12.64 2.01
CA TRP A 217 -1.25 -12.76 0.92
C TRP A 217 -1.88 -13.38 -0.33
N GLY A 218 -2.61 -14.49 -0.18
CA GLY A 218 -3.28 -15.18 -1.28
C GLY A 218 -4.32 -14.30 -1.98
N VAL A 219 -5.10 -13.52 -1.21
CA VAL A 219 -6.08 -12.58 -1.76
C VAL A 219 -5.41 -11.47 -2.57
N ILE A 220 -4.33 -10.86 -2.06
CA ILE A 220 -3.62 -9.80 -2.78
C ILE A 220 -2.89 -10.37 -4.00
N ALA A 221 -2.33 -11.59 -3.91
CA ALA A 221 -1.73 -12.27 -5.06
C ALA A 221 -2.77 -12.57 -6.16
N LEU A 222 -3.97 -13.03 -5.78
CA LEU A 222 -5.07 -13.22 -6.71
C LEU A 222 -5.49 -11.89 -7.38
N MET A 223 -5.60 -10.82 -6.61
CA MET A 223 -5.87 -9.48 -7.15
C MET A 223 -4.79 -9.02 -8.13
N LEU A 224 -3.51 -9.29 -7.83
CA LEU A 224 -2.40 -8.99 -8.72
C LEU A 224 -2.54 -9.72 -10.06
N ILE A 225 -2.91 -11.00 -10.04
CA ILE A 225 -3.15 -11.81 -11.25
C ILE A 225 -4.30 -11.21 -12.05
N ILE A 226 -5.42 -10.90 -11.41
CA ILE A 226 -6.60 -10.29 -12.05
C ILE A 226 -6.23 -8.92 -12.65
N ALA A 227 -5.51 -8.08 -11.90
CA ALA A 227 -5.06 -6.78 -12.38
C ALA A 227 -4.12 -6.90 -13.59
N ARG A 228 -3.26 -7.93 -13.61
CA ARG A 228 -2.37 -8.23 -14.72
C ARG A 228 -3.13 -8.61 -15.99
N ILE A 229 -4.10 -9.51 -15.86
CA ILE A 229 -4.97 -9.93 -16.97
C ILE A 229 -5.79 -8.74 -17.47
N GLY A 230 -6.36 -7.95 -16.54
CA GLY A 230 -7.13 -6.74 -16.85
C GLY A 230 -6.31 -5.68 -17.59
N LEU A 231 -5.04 -5.51 -17.24
CA LEU A 231 -4.14 -4.56 -17.89
C LEU A 231 -3.89 -4.94 -19.37
N GLU A 232 -3.68 -6.22 -19.66
CA GLU A 232 -3.47 -6.68 -21.03
C GLU A 232 -4.76 -6.55 -21.88
N SER A 233 -5.94 -6.76 -21.28
CA SER A 233 -7.23 -6.59 -21.97
C SER A 233 -7.51 -5.14 -22.38
N ILE A 234 -6.99 -4.15 -21.63
CA ILE A 234 -7.21 -2.72 -21.86
C ILE A 234 -6.13 -2.11 -22.78
N ARG A 235 -5.07 -2.86 -23.10
CA ARG A 235 -3.90 -2.37 -23.86
C ARG A 235 -4.26 -1.66 -25.16
N GLY A 236 -5.30 -2.11 -25.87
CA GLY A 236 -5.73 -1.53 -27.15
C GLY A 236 -6.38 -0.15 -27.07
N GLY A 237 -6.83 0.30 -25.90
CA GLY A 237 -7.57 1.56 -25.72
C GLY A 237 -6.93 2.57 -24.74
N SER A 238 -5.84 2.19 -24.07
CA SER A 238 -5.19 3.06 -23.09
C SER A 238 -4.04 3.88 -23.70
N HIS A 239 -3.83 5.09 -23.16
CA HIS A 239 -2.62 5.85 -23.48
C HIS A 239 -1.38 5.04 -23.05
N VAL A 240 -0.37 5.01 -23.90
CA VAL A 240 0.89 4.28 -23.67
C VAL A 240 1.52 4.63 -22.30
N VAL A 241 1.47 5.91 -21.92
CA VAL A 241 1.98 6.39 -20.62
C VAL A 241 1.24 5.76 -19.46
N THR A 242 -0.08 5.71 -19.53
CA THR A 242 -0.94 5.11 -18.49
C THR A 242 -0.65 3.63 -18.32
N TRP A 243 -0.47 2.91 -19.41
CA TRP A 243 -0.10 1.50 -19.40
C TRP A 243 1.24 1.24 -18.69
N TYR A 244 2.29 2.04 -19.01
CA TYR A 244 3.59 1.92 -18.32
C TYR A 244 3.48 2.20 -16.81
N ARG A 245 2.69 3.20 -16.40
CA ARG A 245 2.47 3.54 -15.00
C ARG A 245 1.74 2.43 -14.25
N GLN A 246 0.68 1.86 -14.83
CA GLN A 246 -0.03 0.73 -14.23
C GLN A 246 0.88 -0.50 -14.12
N ARG A 247 1.68 -0.78 -15.14
CA ARG A 247 2.67 -1.87 -15.10
C ARG A 247 3.71 -1.67 -14.01
N ALA A 248 4.15 -0.44 -13.76
CA ALA A 248 5.06 -0.11 -12.67
C ALA A 248 4.45 -0.40 -11.30
N LEU A 249 3.19 -0.03 -11.08
CA LEU A 249 2.47 -0.35 -9.83
C LEU A 249 2.35 -1.86 -9.61
N LEU A 250 1.99 -2.62 -10.65
CA LEU A 250 1.90 -4.08 -10.56
C LEU A 250 3.25 -4.73 -10.29
N LEU A 251 4.32 -4.21 -10.89
CA LEU A 251 5.68 -4.68 -10.63
C LEU A 251 6.03 -4.43 -9.14
N MET A 252 5.80 -3.22 -8.63
CA MET A 252 6.02 -2.92 -7.21
C MET A 252 5.19 -3.79 -6.29
N THR A 253 3.92 -4.04 -6.61
CA THR A 253 3.08 -4.97 -5.85
C THR A 253 3.70 -6.37 -5.80
N THR A 254 4.21 -6.87 -6.93
CA THR A 254 4.87 -8.18 -6.98
C THR A 254 6.06 -8.23 -6.01
N PHE A 255 6.87 -7.19 -5.96
CA PHE A 255 8.02 -7.15 -5.07
C PHE A 255 7.65 -6.99 -3.60
N VAL A 256 6.62 -6.18 -3.30
CA VAL A 256 6.09 -6.08 -1.94
C VAL A 256 5.54 -7.43 -1.47
N LEU A 257 4.86 -8.19 -2.35
CA LEU A 257 4.39 -9.53 -2.02
C LEU A 257 5.54 -10.53 -1.80
N LEU A 258 6.61 -10.44 -2.59
CA LEU A 258 7.82 -11.25 -2.38
C LEU A 258 8.51 -10.87 -1.06
N LEU A 259 8.57 -9.58 -0.73
CA LEU A 259 9.09 -9.10 0.54
C LEU A 259 8.27 -9.64 1.72
N ALA A 260 6.94 -9.70 1.58
CA ALA A 260 6.06 -10.25 2.60
C ALA A 260 6.33 -11.75 2.86
N LEU A 261 6.71 -12.51 1.83
CA LEU A 261 7.12 -13.92 1.98
C LEU A 261 8.45 -14.08 2.72
N VAL A 262 9.39 -13.16 2.46
CA VAL A 262 10.71 -13.19 3.09
C VAL A 262 10.66 -12.78 4.55
N GLN A 263 9.69 -11.95 4.92
CA GLN A 263 9.54 -11.39 6.27
C GLN A 263 8.18 -11.78 6.86
N ALA A 264 8.04 -13.05 7.23
CA ALA A 264 6.78 -13.58 7.74
C ALA A 264 6.30 -12.87 9.02
N GLU A 265 7.19 -12.47 9.93
CA GLU A 265 6.84 -11.75 11.16
C GLU A 265 6.17 -10.39 10.92
N THR A 266 6.58 -9.68 9.88
CA THR A 266 6.02 -8.37 9.51
C THR A 266 5.11 -8.44 8.28
N MET A 267 4.65 -9.64 7.94
CA MET A 267 3.88 -9.91 6.72
C MET A 267 2.64 -9.00 6.61
N ARG A 268 1.93 -8.79 7.70
CA ARG A 268 0.73 -7.95 7.76
C ARG A 268 1.01 -6.49 7.37
N SER A 269 2.06 -5.89 7.95
CA SER A 269 2.48 -4.52 7.64
C SER A 269 2.94 -4.40 6.19
N THR A 270 3.63 -5.43 5.68
CA THR A 270 4.05 -5.48 4.27
C THR A 270 2.86 -5.61 3.32
N LEU A 271 1.85 -6.42 3.66
CA LEU A 271 0.62 -6.57 2.87
C LEU A 271 -0.15 -5.25 2.79
N LEU A 272 -0.19 -4.46 3.87
CA LEU A 272 -0.78 -3.12 3.85
C LEU A 272 -0.18 -2.24 2.75
N LEU A 273 1.14 -2.30 2.52
CA LEU A 273 1.80 -1.55 1.45
C LEU A 273 1.39 -2.01 0.05
N ALA A 274 1.05 -3.29 -0.12
CA ALA A 274 0.65 -3.86 -1.41
C ALA A 274 -0.76 -3.42 -1.84
N VAL A 275 -1.68 -3.19 -0.89
CA VAL A 275 -3.10 -2.91 -1.17
C VAL A 275 -3.32 -1.75 -2.14
N PRO A 276 -2.85 -0.50 -1.90
CA PRO A 276 -3.10 0.60 -2.83
C PRO A 276 -2.40 0.38 -4.17
N LEU A 277 -1.25 -0.30 -4.18
CA LEU A 277 -0.48 -0.56 -5.39
C LEU A 277 -1.19 -1.51 -6.36
N VAL A 278 -1.99 -2.47 -5.85
CA VAL A 278 -2.76 -3.41 -6.67
C VAL A 278 -4.15 -2.89 -6.99
N ILE A 279 -4.77 -2.14 -6.08
CA ILE A 279 -6.15 -1.66 -6.26
C ILE A 279 -6.23 -0.56 -7.31
N ILE A 280 -5.25 0.34 -7.38
CA ILE A 280 -5.24 1.38 -8.43
C ILE A 280 -5.29 0.75 -9.84
N PRO A 281 -4.43 -0.22 -10.23
CA PRO A 281 -4.51 -0.85 -11.54
C PRO A 281 -5.73 -1.76 -11.76
N ILE A 282 -6.30 -2.37 -10.72
CA ILE A 282 -7.47 -3.25 -10.88
C ILE A 282 -8.78 -2.45 -11.06
N THR A 283 -8.84 -1.21 -10.57
CA THR A 283 -10.06 -0.39 -10.59
C THR A 283 -10.66 -0.19 -11.99
N PRO A 284 -9.87 0.11 -13.06
CA PRO A 284 -10.42 0.24 -14.41
C PRO A 284 -11.09 -1.04 -14.91
N TRP A 285 -10.51 -2.20 -14.62
CA TRP A 285 -11.10 -3.50 -14.97
C TRP A 285 -12.34 -3.78 -14.14
N ALA A 286 -12.29 -3.58 -12.84
CA ALA A 286 -13.39 -3.79 -11.92
C ALA A 286 -14.61 -2.91 -12.27
N SER A 287 -14.38 -1.72 -12.81
CA SER A 287 -15.44 -0.82 -13.27
C SER A 287 -16.23 -1.33 -14.49
N GLN A 288 -15.69 -2.31 -15.22
CA GLN A 288 -16.36 -2.94 -16.37
C GLN A 288 -17.31 -4.06 -15.95
N LEU A 289 -17.23 -4.55 -14.71
CA LEU A 289 -18.13 -5.55 -14.19
C LEU A 289 -19.58 -5.06 -14.17
N SER A 290 -20.51 -5.95 -14.49
CA SER A 290 -21.93 -5.62 -14.51
C SER A 290 -22.44 -5.22 -13.12
N ARG A 291 -23.51 -4.42 -13.06
CA ARG A 291 -24.17 -4.07 -11.78
C ARG A 291 -24.63 -5.30 -11.00
N TYR A 292 -25.03 -6.35 -11.71
CA TYR A 292 -25.43 -7.62 -11.09
C TYR A 292 -24.24 -8.30 -10.41
N ALA A 293 -23.07 -8.33 -11.06
CA ALA A 293 -21.87 -8.89 -10.45
C ALA A 293 -21.49 -8.13 -9.15
N TRP A 294 -21.57 -6.81 -9.12
CA TRP A 294 -21.32 -6.01 -7.93
C TRP A 294 -22.31 -6.23 -6.80
N ARG A 295 -23.60 -6.51 -7.11
CA ARG A 295 -24.62 -6.83 -6.09
C ARG A 295 -24.27 -8.07 -5.26
N TYR A 296 -23.62 -9.06 -5.87
CA TYR A 296 -23.22 -10.30 -5.18
C TYR A 296 -21.79 -10.22 -4.64
N LEU A 297 -20.90 -9.61 -5.38
CA LEU A 297 -19.47 -9.56 -5.05
C LEU A 297 -19.20 -8.63 -3.86
N LEU A 298 -19.92 -7.53 -3.74
CA LEU A 298 -19.73 -6.58 -2.63
C LEU A 298 -20.12 -7.18 -1.26
N PRO A 299 -21.32 -7.76 -1.05
CA PRO A 299 -21.65 -8.38 0.23
C PRO A 299 -20.77 -9.59 0.52
N LEU A 300 -20.36 -10.35 -0.50
CA LEU A 300 -19.44 -11.48 -0.33
C LEU A 300 -18.05 -11.01 0.13
N LEU A 301 -17.52 -9.92 -0.43
CA LEU A 301 -16.27 -9.30 0.01
C LEU A 301 -16.39 -8.75 1.43
N VAL A 302 -17.49 -8.07 1.76
CA VAL A 302 -17.73 -7.56 3.12
C VAL A 302 -17.80 -8.72 4.12
N LEU A 303 -18.53 -9.79 3.78
CA LEU A 303 -18.66 -10.97 4.62
C LEU A 303 -17.29 -11.67 4.80
N LEU A 304 -16.50 -11.81 3.73
CA LEU A 304 -15.17 -12.39 3.78
C LEU A 304 -14.23 -11.54 4.66
N VAL A 305 -14.29 -10.23 4.55
CA VAL A 305 -13.49 -9.31 5.34
C VAL A 305 -13.89 -9.36 6.82
N THR A 306 -15.20 -9.37 7.12
CA THR A 306 -15.69 -9.43 8.51
C THR A 306 -15.43 -10.79 9.15
N THR A 307 -15.57 -11.89 8.42
CA THR A 307 -15.20 -13.22 8.93
C THR A 307 -13.70 -13.33 9.16
N LEU A 308 -12.88 -12.77 8.28
CA LEU A 308 -11.44 -12.72 8.45
C LEU A 308 -11.06 -11.95 9.74
N GLN A 309 -11.70 -10.83 10.01
CA GLN A 309 -11.48 -10.03 11.22
C GLN A 309 -11.94 -10.77 12.49
N LEU A 310 -13.11 -11.41 12.48
CA LEU A 310 -13.61 -12.18 13.61
C LEU A 310 -12.70 -13.38 13.93
N LEU A 311 -12.18 -14.03 12.91
CA LEU A 311 -11.24 -15.12 13.08
C LEU A 311 -9.88 -14.62 13.61
N LEU A 312 -9.35 -13.49 13.10
CA LEU A 312 -8.17 -12.82 13.64
C LEU A 312 -8.34 -12.46 15.11
N ALA A 313 -9.54 -12.00 15.44
CA ALA A 313 -9.92 -11.65 16.80
C ALA A 313 -9.99 -12.88 17.72
N GLY A 314 -10.61 -13.97 17.28
CA GLY A 314 -10.75 -15.19 18.08
C GLY A 314 -9.43 -15.92 18.34
N LEU A 315 -8.42 -15.78 17.48
CA LEU A 315 -7.10 -16.42 17.65
C LEU A 315 -6.15 -15.64 18.59
N VAL A 316 -6.39 -14.34 18.80
CA VAL A 316 -5.64 -13.55 19.80
C VAL A 316 -6.13 -13.85 21.23
N VAL A 317 -7.32 -14.46 21.38
CA VAL A 317 -7.94 -14.78 22.67
C VAL A 317 -7.66 -16.25 23.10
N LEU A 318 -7.21 -17.10 22.17
CA LEU A 318 -6.75 -18.47 22.41
C LEU A 318 -5.21 -18.52 22.48
#